data_709ecd6f5cfd0663534ab293a3575a8f
#
_entry.id   709ecd6f5cfd0663534ab293a3575a8f
#
_cell.length_a   1.000
_cell.length_b   1.000
_cell.length_c   1.000
_cell.angle_alpha   90.00
_cell.angle_beta   90.00
_cell.angle_gamma   90.00
#
_symmetry.space_group_name_H-M   'P 1'
#
loop_
_entity.id
_entity.type
_entity.pdbx_description
1 polymer ?
#
loop_
_entity_poly.entity_id
_entity_poly.type
_entity_poly.pdbx_seq_one_letter_code
_entity_poly.pdbx_strand_id
1 'polypeptide(L)'
;MIKIFILILQMILAVFFVVTGSKIISGKMADEFKRFGLPAFFNVLTGAFELIGAAGMLIGIWMPTIAILSGLLLGGTMLAAAFTLIVLAKDPFKKAIPALVLFALSIGVSLYHIL
;
A
#
# COMPACT_ATOMS: atom_id res chain seq x y z
N MET A 1 6.91 -19.31 -14.97
CA MET A 1 7.41 -19.23 -13.58
C MET A 1 7.16 -17.85 -12.99
N ILE A 2 7.73 -16.80 -13.60
CA ILE A 2 7.57 -15.43 -13.10
C ILE A 2 6.10 -15.02 -13.05
N LYS A 3 5.31 -15.38 -14.06
CA LYS A 3 3.89 -15.02 -14.09
C LYS A 3 3.14 -15.57 -12.88
N ILE A 4 3.38 -16.82 -12.53
CA ILE A 4 2.72 -17.45 -11.37
C ILE A 4 3.16 -16.74 -10.09
N PHE A 5 4.44 -16.43 -9.97
CA PHE A 5 4.97 -15.70 -8.82
C PHE A 5 4.28 -14.34 -8.67
N ILE A 6 4.13 -13.61 -9.77
CA ILE A 6 3.48 -12.29 -9.74
C ILE A 6 2.00 -12.41 -9.37
N LEU A 7 1.29 -13.41 -9.88
CA LEU A 7 -0.11 -13.62 -9.51
C LEU A 7 -0.27 -13.92 -8.03
N ILE A 8 0.60 -14.75 -7.48
CA ILE A 8 0.60 -15.06 -6.06
C ILE A 8 0.90 -13.79 -5.25
N LEU A 9 1.88 -13.01 -5.68
CA LEU A 9 2.23 -11.76 -5.03
C LEU A 9 1.05 -10.79 -5.03
N GLN A 10 0.32 -10.66 -6.14
CA GLN A 10 -0.85 -9.81 -6.22
C GLN A 10 -1.92 -10.24 -5.22
N MET A 11 -2.13 -11.55 -5.06
CA MET A 11 -3.10 -12.06 -4.09
C MET A 11 -2.66 -11.76 -2.66
N ILE A 12 -1.39 -11.93 -2.35
CA ILE A 12 -0.84 -11.64 -1.02
C ILE A 12 -0.98 -10.16 -0.71
N LEU A 13 -0.61 -9.29 -1.65
CA LEU A 13 -0.73 -7.83 -1.47
C LEU A 13 -2.19 -7.43 -1.29
N ALA A 14 -3.10 -8.03 -2.05
CA ALA A 14 -4.52 -7.73 -1.93
C ALA A 14 -5.04 -8.04 -0.53
N VAL A 15 -4.74 -9.23 -0.02
CA VAL A 15 -5.16 -9.62 1.33
C VAL A 15 -4.54 -8.70 2.38
N PHE A 16 -3.25 -8.44 2.26
CA PHE A 16 -2.55 -7.58 3.21
C PHE A 16 -3.18 -6.19 3.26
N PHE A 17 -3.40 -5.57 2.10
CA PHE A 17 -3.92 -4.20 2.06
C PHE A 17 -5.41 -4.12 2.40
N VAL A 18 -6.18 -5.18 2.20
CA VAL A 18 -7.55 -5.23 2.71
C VAL A 18 -7.53 -5.19 4.24
N VAL A 19 -6.64 -5.96 4.86
CA VAL A 19 -6.54 -6.00 6.32
C VAL A 19 -6.08 -4.63 6.85
N THR A 20 -4.99 -4.09 6.32
CA THR A 20 -4.44 -2.83 6.82
C THR A 20 -5.35 -1.65 6.49
N GLY A 21 -5.91 -1.59 5.28
CA GLY A 21 -6.83 -0.53 4.88
C GLY A 21 -8.09 -0.52 5.73
N SER A 22 -8.64 -1.69 6.03
CA SER A 22 -9.80 -1.80 6.92
C SER A 22 -9.49 -1.32 8.32
N LYS A 23 -8.31 -1.66 8.85
CA LYS A 23 -7.86 -1.17 10.16
C LYS A 23 -7.77 0.34 10.19
N ILE A 24 -7.17 0.93 9.17
CA ILE A 24 -6.97 2.38 9.11
C ILE A 24 -8.31 3.10 9.00
N ILE A 25 -9.18 2.65 8.08
CA ILE A 25 -10.44 3.35 7.82
C ILE A 25 -11.42 3.21 8.98
N SER A 26 -11.31 2.13 9.77
CA SER A 26 -12.16 1.91 10.94
C SER A 26 -11.77 2.78 12.14
N GLY A 27 -10.67 3.51 12.04
CA GLY A 27 -10.20 4.37 13.11
C GLY A 27 -9.25 3.71 14.10
N LYS A 28 -8.90 2.44 13.90
CA LYS A 28 -8.00 1.74 14.83
C LYS A 28 -6.58 2.30 14.81
N MET A 29 -6.21 3.01 13.74
CA MET A 29 -4.90 3.66 13.61
C MET A 29 -4.98 5.17 13.83
N ALA A 30 -6.09 5.67 14.35
CA ALA A 30 -6.29 7.12 14.53
C ALA A 30 -5.22 7.74 15.42
N ASP A 31 -4.83 7.06 16.49
CA ASP A 31 -3.81 7.58 17.42
C ASP A 31 -2.46 7.74 16.72
N GLU A 32 -2.10 6.81 15.83
CA GLU A 32 -0.86 6.90 15.05
C GLU A 32 -0.87 8.11 14.13
N PHE A 33 -1.99 8.34 13.42
CA PHE A 33 -2.10 9.49 12.53
C PHE A 33 -2.06 10.80 13.30
N LYS A 34 -2.67 10.81 14.49
CA LYS A 34 -2.61 11.97 15.37
C LYS A 34 -1.18 12.23 15.84
N ARG A 35 -0.44 11.19 16.15
CA ARG A 35 0.97 11.28 16.52
C ARG A 35 1.81 11.88 15.38
N PHE A 36 1.46 11.57 14.13
CA PHE A 36 2.12 12.13 12.95
C PHE A 36 1.78 13.61 12.73
N GLY A 37 0.80 14.14 13.44
CA GLY A 37 0.35 15.52 13.23
C GLY A 37 -0.59 15.66 12.04
N LEU A 38 -1.17 14.55 11.57
CA LEU A 38 -2.07 14.55 10.42
C LEU A 38 -3.53 14.62 10.86
N PRO A 39 -4.39 15.34 10.11
CA PRO A 39 -5.84 15.38 10.38
C PRO A 39 -6.47 13.99 10.23
N ALA A 40 -7.63 13.79 10.88
CA ALA A 40 -8.38 12.54 10.80
C ALA A 40 -8.77 12.19 9.36
N PHE A 41 -8.91 13.18 8.49
CA PHE A 41 -9.19 12.99 7.08
C PHE A 41 -8.20 12.02 6.43
N PHE A 42 -6.93 12.04 6.85
CA PHE A 42 -5.89 11.17 6.29
C PHE A 42 -6.10 9.70 6.64
N ASN A 43 -6.80 9.40 7.75
CA ASN A 43 -7.17 8.00 8.06
C ASN A 43 -8.07 7.44 6.96
N VAL A 44 -9.11 8.19 6.60
CA VAL A 44 -10.07 7.76 5.59
C VAL A 44 -9.39 7.70 4.22
N LEU A 45 -8.60 8.72 3.89
CA LEU A 45 -7.93 8.79 2.60
C LEU A 45 -6.95 7.63 2.41
N THR A 46 -6.10 7.38 3.40
CA THR A 46 -5.11 6.30 3.33
C THR A 46 -5.78 4.93 3.28
N GLY A 47 -6.76 4.71 4.15
CA GLY A 47 -7.50 3.45 4.17
C GLY A 47 -8.23 3.20 2.85
N ALA A 48 -8.85 4.23 2.28
CA ALA A 48 -9.53 4.13 0.99
C ALA A 48 -8.53 3.77 -0.12
N PHE A 49 -7.38 4.43 -0.16
CA PHE A 49 -6.35 4.11 -1.17
C PHE A 49 -5.88 2.66 -1.05
N GLU A 50 -5.69 2.15 0.17
CA GLU A 50 -5.26 0.78 0.36
C GLU A 50 -6.34 -0.21 -0.05
N LEU A 51 -7.61 0.06 0.28
CA LEU A 51 -8.71 -0.81 -0.12
C LEU A 51 -8.93 -0.81 -1.63
N ILE A 52 -8.89 0.35 -2.26
CA ILE A 52 -9.02 0.47 -3.71
C ILE A 52 -7.85 -0.24 -4.41
N GLY A 53 -6.64 -0.03 -3.91
CA GLY A 53 -5.46 -0.70 -4.45
C GLY A 53 -5.52 -2.20 -4.28
N ALA A 54 -6.03 -2.68 -3.15
CA ALA A 54 -6.19 -4.11 -2.90
C ALA A 54 -7.19 -4.72 -3.88
N ALA A 55 -8.34 -4.08 -4.07
CA ALA A 55 -9.32 -4.54 -5.05
C ALA A 55 -8.72 -4.55 -6.45
N GLY A 56 -7.94 -3.53 -6.80
CA GLY A 56 -7.26 -3.45 -8.07
C GLY A 56 -6.20 -4.53 -8.27
N MET A 57 -5.52 -4.94 -7.21
CA MET A 57 -4.56 -6.04 -7.30
C MET A 57 -5.26 -7.36 -7.66
N LEU A 58 -6.44 -7.61 -7.09
CA LEU A 58 -7.23 -8.80 -7.43
C LEU A 58 -7.77 -8.73 -8.86
N ILE A 59 -8.41 -7.63 -9.22
CA ILE A 59 -8.96 -7.44 -10.57
C ILE A 59 -7.82 -7.46 -11.59
N GLY A 60 -6.68 -6.94 -11.21
CA GLY A 60 -5.49 -6.87 -12.06
C GLY A 60 -4.93 -8.23 -12.46
N ILE A 61 -5.35 -9.32 -11.81
CA ILE A 61 -4.97 -10.67 -12.23
C ILE A 61 -5.45 -10.92 -13.65
N TRP A 62 -6.63 -10.40 -13.98
CA TRP A 62 -7.23 -10.56 -15.32
C TRP A 62 -7.02 -9.33 -16.20
N MET A 63 -6.73 -8.18 -15.63
CA MET A 63 -6.62 -6.90 -16.35
C MET A 63 -5.30 -6.22 -16.04
N PRO A 64 -4.26 -6.41 -16.86
CA PRO A 64 -2.91 -5.86 -16.58
C PRO A 64 -2.89 -4.35 -16.34
N THR A 65 -3.70 -3.58 -17.04
CA THR A 65 -3.76 -2.12 -16.82
C THR A 65 -4.19 -1.79 -15.41
N ILE A 66 -5.16 -2.52 -14.88
CA ILE A 66 -5.61 -2.34 -13.49
C ILE A 66 -4.50 -2.69 -12.51
N ALA A 67 -3.73 -3.76 -12.80
CA ALA A 67 -2.60 -4.13 -11.95
C ALA A 67 -1.53 -3.03 -11.93
N ILE A 68 -1.25 -2.42 -13.07
CA ILE A 68 -0.28 -1.32 -13.16
C ILE A 68 -0.73 -0.15 -12.29
N LEU A 69 -1.98 0.27 -12.45
CA LEU A 69 -2.52 1.40 -11.70
C LEU A 69 -2.54 1.12 -10.20
N SER A 70 -2.93 -0.11 -9.83
CA SER A 70 -2.98 -0.52 -8.42
C SER A 70 -1.61 -0.54 -7.79
N GLY A 71 -0.61 -1.06 -8.50
CA GLY A 71 0.76 -1.07 -8.01
C GLY A 71 1.31 0.34 -7.81
N LEU A 72 1.00 1.26 -8.72
CA LEU A 72 1.40 2.65 -8.58
C LEU A 72 0.70 3.32 -7.41
N LEU A 73 -0.59 3.07 -7.23
CA LEU A 73 -1.36 3.64 -6.13
C LEU A 73 -0.84 3.14 -4.78
N LEU A 74 -0.68 1.83 -4.62
CA LEU A 74 -0.20 1.24 -3.38
C LEU A 74 1.26 1.61 -3.13
N GLY A 75 2.08 1.62 -4.18
CA GLY A 75 3.48 2.04 -4.07
C GLY A 75 3.59 3.47 -3.61
N GLY A 76 2.82 4.38 -4.21
CA GLY A 76 2.79 5.77 -3.80
C GLY A 76 2.34 5.94 -2.36
N THR A 77 1.30 5.19 -1.95
CA THR A 77 0.80 5.22 -0.58
C THR A 77 1.87 4.75 0.41
N MET A 78 2.59 3.68 0.07
CA MET A 78 3.64 3.15 0.95
C MET A 78 4.86 4.08 1.02
N LEU A 79 5.20 4.73 -0.10
CA LEU A 79 6.26 5.71 -0.09
C LEU A 79 5.91 6.91 0.80
N ALA A 80 4.67 7.38 0.71
CA ALA A 80 4.17 8.44 1.58
C ALA A 80 4.18 8.01 3.04
N ALA A 81 3.84 6.74 3.33
CA ALA A 81 3.88 6.20 4.69
C ALA A 81 5.31 6.19 5.23
N ALA A 82 6.29 5.76 4.42
CA ALA A 82 7.69 5.76 4.82
C ALA A 82 8.18 7.17 5.10
N PHE A 83 7.84 8.12 4.24
CA PHE A 83 8.19 9.53 4.42
C PHE A 83 7.61 10.05 5.73
N THR A 84 6.34 9.74 6.01
CA THR A 84 5.66 10.16 7.23
C THR A 84 6.37 9.64 8.47
N LEU A 85 6.74 8.36 8.47
CA LEU A 85 7.42 7.77 9.61
C LEU A 85 8.80 8.39 9.86
N ILE A 86 9.56 8.64 8.80
CA ILE A 86 10.93 9.13 8.93
C ILE A 86 10.94 10.64 9.22
N VAL A 87 10.16 11.42 8.47
CA VAL A 87 10.24 12.88 8.50
C VAL A 87 9.30 13.50 9.52
N LEU A 88 8.01 13.10 9.51
CA LEU A 88 7.01 13.73 10.38
C LEU A 88 7.02 13.14 11.79
N ALA A 89 7.06 11.82 11.91
CA ALA A 89 7.08 11.16 13.21
C ALA A 89 8.48 11.06 13.79
N LYS A 90 9.50 11.24 12.96
CA LYS A 90 10.92 11.14 13.35
C LYS A 90 11.23 9.78 13.97
N ASP A 91 10.55 8.73 13.50
CA ASP A 91 10.83 7.37 13.94
C ASP A 91 12.15 6.88 13.34
N PRO A 92 12.78 5.87 13.97
CA PRO A 92 13.96 5.24 13.37
C PRO A 92 13.66 4.66 11.98
N PHE A 93 14.64 4.70 11.08
CA PHE A 93 14.51 4.15 9.73
C PHE A 93 13.95 2.73 9.72
N LYS A 94 14.32 1.95 10.73
CA LYS A 94 13.85 0.57 10.88
C LYS A 94 12.33 0.45 10.82
N LYS A 95 11.59 1.44 11.34
CA LYS A 95 10.12 1.41 11.31
C LYS A 95 9.54 1.67 9.93
N ALA A 96 10.31 2.27 9.03
CA ALA A 96 9.88 2.51 7.66
C ALA A 96 10.16 1.33 6.72
N ILE A 97 10.97 0.35 7.16
CA ILE A 97 11.34 -0.79 6.32
C ILE A 97 10.13 -1.55 5.77
N PRO A 98 9.11 -1.91 6.59
CA PRO A 98 7.94 -2.60 6.04
C PRO A 98 7.25 -1.82 4.93
N ALA A 99 7.09 -0.50 5.08
CA ALA A 99 6.47 0.33 4.04
C ALA A 99 7.33 0.36 2.78
N LEU A 100 8.65 0.43 2.92
CA LEU A 100 9.56 0.44 1.78
C LEU A 100 9.57 -0.91 1.06
N VAL A 101 9.46 -2.02 1.80
CA VAL A 101 9.35 -3.35 1.19
C VAL A 101 8.04 -3.45 0.41
N LEU A 102 6.93 -3.00 0.99
CA LEU A 102 5.63 -3.01 0.31
C LEU A 102 5.63 -2.09 -0.91
N PHE A 103 6.30 -0.95 -0.81
CA PHE A 103 6.50 -0.06 -1.95
C PHE A 103 7.21 -0.81 -3.10
N ALA A 104 8.33 -1.47 -2.79
CA ALA A 104 9.10 -2.19 -3.79
C ALA A 104 8.29 -3.32 -4.45
N LEU A 105 7.54 -4.08 -3.65
CA LEU A 105 6.71 -5.16 -4.15
C LEU A 105 5.58 -4.64 -5.04
N SER A 106 4.93 -3.56 -4.62
CA SER A 106 3.83 -2.97 -5.39
C SER A 106 4.31 -2.40 -6.72
N ILE A 107 5.42 -1.68 -6.70
CA ILE A 107 6.02 -1.14 -7.93
C ILE A 107 6.51 -2.28 -8.81
N GLY A 108 7.05 -3.35 -8.22
CA GLY A 108 7.46 -4.54 -8.95
C GLY A 108 6.33 -5.17 -9.76
N VAL A 109 5.11 -5.23 -9.19
CA VAL A 109 3.94 -5.71 -9.91
C VAL A 109 3.65 -4.80 -11.11
N SER A 110 3.66 -3.48 -10.91
CA SER A 110 3.44 -2.53 -12.00
C SER A 110 4.47 -2.69 -13.11
N LEU A 111 5.75 -2.78 -12.73
CA LEU A 111 6.83 -2.94 -13.71
C LEU A 111 6.70 -4.23 -14.51
N TYR A 112 6.34 -5.33 -13.85
CA TYR A 112 6.14 -6.60 -14.53
C TYR A 112 5.08 -6.47 -15.64
N HIS A 113 3.97 -5.81 -15.34
CA HIS A 113 2.87 -5.68 -16.31
C HIS A 113 3.14 -4.63 -17.38
N ILE A 114 4.00 -3.65 -17.11
CA ILE A 114 4.42 -2.66 -18.11
C ILE A 114 5.37 -3.30 -19.13
N LEU A 115 6.30 -4.12 -18.63
CA LEU A 115 7.29 -4.78 -19.47
C LEU A 115 6.69 -6.03 -20.14
#